data_169f477fa8f729b6ab8f4b5ada492bfa
#
_entry.id   169f477fa8f729b6ab8f4b5ada492bfa
#
_cell.length_a   1.000
_cell.length_b   1.000
_cell.length_c   1.000
_cell.angle_alpha   90.00
_cell.angle_beta   90.00
_cell.angle_gamma   90.00
#
_symmetry.space_group_name_H-M   'P 1'
#
loop_
_entity.id
_entity.type
_entity.pdbx_description
1 polymer ?
#
loop_
_entity_poly.entity_id
_entity_poly.type
_entity_poly.pdbx_seq_one_letter_code
_entity_poly.pdbx_strand_id
1 'polypeptide(L)'
;VAIGNTSTQANGDASIAIGKTALAKSTNNIAMGTNASSNGMESIAIGTNIQIDKTTGTSDYAVGIGSSSEVQNADQAIAIGRKAIVQGDNGTAIGHESRAAKENASALGNFAKATAVSANAIGNYATASGTSANAIGDNAKATAGNANAMGKSAEATSTSSNAIGDRAKAAADNASAIGTNAQATGVNANAMGNGAKASEQDASAIGTNAKATGLNANAIGTGAQALRQDTLALGTSAVASGLNASAIGKSADAAGLNANAFGNGAKAGAESSNAIGTGANVSATNGFALGTNATVTHTNAIALGSGSISGNATPTTSAIVNGKTYNYAGTNPTSTVSVGSVGNERQIINVAAGRVSASSTDAINGSQLFQTNEELANLAN
;
A
#
# COMPACT_ATOMS: atom_id res chain seq x y z
N VAL A 1 14.19 52.44 29.48
CA VAL A 1 14.30 53.51 28.48
C VAL A 1 12.95 53.66 27.75
N ALA A 2 12.36 54.87 27.79
CA ALA A 2 11.14 55.14 27.00
C ALA A 2 11.41 56.29 25.99
N ILE A 3 11.16 56.04 24.69
CA ILE A 3 11.35 57.01 23.59
C ILE A 3 10.09 57.04 22.76
N GLY A 4 9.31 58.14 22.76
CA GLY A 4 8.07 58.23 21.99
C GLY A 4 7.18 59.40 22.47
N ASN A 5 5.85 59.21 22.47
CA ASN A 5 4.90 60.17 22.98
C ASN A 5 4.65 59.98 24.50
N THR A 6 3.76 60.81 25.05
CA THR A 6 3.42 60.76 26.49
C THR A 6 2.81 59.43 26.98
N SER A 7 2.34 58.60 26.09
CA SER A 7 1.79 57.26 26.39
C SER A 7 2.80 56.12 26.22
N THR A 8 4.07 56.39 25.86
CA THR A 8 5.13 55.38 25.76
C THR A 8 5.66 55.09 27.17
N GLN A 9 5.67 53.81 27.58
CA GLN A 9 5.98 53.43 28.97
C GLN A 9 6.95 52.26 29.03
N ALA A 10 8.05 52.41 29.76
CA ALA A 10 8.99 51.37 30.14
C ALA A 10 8.91 51.17 31.65
N ASN A 11 7.98 50.33 32.12
CA ASN A 11 7.62 50.20 33.54
C ASN A 11 8.41 49.10 34.25
N GLY A 12 8.97 48.12 33.54
CA GLY A 12 9.79 47.07 34.14
C GLY A 12 11.25 47.49 34.35
N ASP A 13 11.95 46.86 35.28
CA ASP A 13 13.39 47.04 35.46
C ASP A 13 14.13 46.65 34.18
N ALA A 14 15.15 47.45 33.81
CA ALA A 14 15.94 47.24 32.59
C ALA A 14 15.12 47.16 31.28
N SER A 15 13.88 47.68 31.25
CA SER A 15 13.00 47.60 30.05
C SER A 15 13.26 48.75 29.06
N ILE A 16 12.90 48.47 27.78
CA ILE A 16 13.04 49.41 26.66
C ILE A 16 11.70 49.54 25.92
N ALA A 17 11.17 50.77 25.82
CA ALA A 17 9.97 51.06 25.02
C ALA A 17 10.28 52.17 24.00
N ILE A 18 10.17 51.90 22.71
CA ILE A 18 10.46 52.83 21.64
C ILE A 18 9.30 52.86 20.63
N GLY A 19 8.66 54.01 20.48
CA GLY A 19 7.57 54.20 19.51
C GLY A 19 6.31 54.78 20.16
N LYS A 20 5.38 55.28 19.35
CA LYS A 20 4.11 55.83 19.79
C LYS A 20 3.30 54.78 20.54
N THR A 21 2.98 55.03 21.81
CA THR A 21 2.23 54.11 22.69
C THR A 21 2.87 52.74 22.92
N ALA A 22 4.20 52.61 22.78
CA ALA A 22 4.91 51.38 23.10
C ALA A 22 4.89 51.12 24.61
N LEU A 23 4.64 49.87 25.03
CA LEU A 23 4.49 49.47 26.45
C LEU A 23 5.40 48.27 26.75
N ALA A 24 6.45 48.50 27.57
CA ALA A 24 7.30 47.44 28.13
C ALA A 24 7.02 47.34 29.64
N LYS A 25 6.22 46.37 30.06
CA LYS A 25 5.60 46.34 31.38
C LYS A 25 6.33 45.49 32.41
N SER A 26 7.13 44.53 32.00
CA SER A 26 7.84 43.59 32.88
C SER A 26 9.36 43.76 32.79
N THR A 27 10.11 43.09 33.68
CA THR A 27 11.57 43.14 33.75
C THR A 27 12.23 42.63 32.46
N ASN A 28 13.29 43.31 32.03
CA ASN A 28 14.09 43.00 30.85
C ASN A 28 13.32 42.96 29.50
N ASN A 29 12.18 43.67 29.44
CA ASN A 29 11.34 43.69 28.22
C ASN A 29 11.83 44.67 27.15
N ILE A 30 11.57 44.32 25.90
CA ILE A 30 11.72 45.22 24.78
C ILE A 30 10.38 45.36 24.07
N ALA A 31 9.89 46.61 23.90
CA ALA A 31 8.72 46.93 23.08
C ALA A 31 9.09 48.04 22.09
N MET A 32 9.19 47.70 20.79
CA MET A 32 9.61 48.62 19.74
C MET A 32 8.59 48.70 18.61
N GLY A 33 7.98 49.85 18.41
CA GLY A 33 7.00 50.13 17.36
C GLY A 33 5.73 50.80 17.88
N THR A 34 4.88 51.29 16.95
CA THR A 34 3.60 51.90 17.32
C THR A 34 2.66 50.84 17.89
N ASN A 35 2.13 51.10 19.11
CA ASN A 35 1.28 50.18 19.88
C ASN A 35 1.94 48.81 20.15
N ALA A 36 3.25 48.73 20.22
CA ALA A 36 3.95 47.51 20.64
C ALA A 36 3.74 47.29 22.14
N SER A 37 3.30 46.09 22.56
CA SER A 37 3.08 45.75 23.97
C SER A 37 3.81 44.46 24.31
N SER A 38 4.64 44.51 25.38
CA SER A 38 5.35 43.35 25.95
C SER A 38 5.01 43.27 27.46
N ASN A 39 4.24 42.25 27.83
CA ASN A 39 3.78 42.02 29.19
C ASN A 39 4.51 40.89 29.92
N GLY A 40 5.13 39.93 29.20
CA GLY A 40 5.90 38.83 29.80
C GLY A 40 7.31 39.25 30.20
N MET A 41 7.92 38.60 31.20
CA MET A 41 9.29 38.82 31.62
C MET A 41 10.28 38.40 30.52
N GLU A 42 11.36 39.15 30.33
CA GLU A 42 12.40 38.85 29.32
C GLU A 42 11.89 38.67 27.89
N SER A 43 10.79 39.37 27.56
CA SER A 43 10.12 39.22 26.27
C SER A 43 10.42 40.35 25.27
N ILE A 44 10.39 40.07 23.99
CA ILE A 44 10.73 41.00 22.90
C ILE A 44 9.54 41.17 21.96
N ALA A 45 9.00 42.39 21.86
CA ALA A 45 7.93 42.78 20.98
C ALA A 45 8.40 43.86 19.97
N ILE A 46 8.60 43.53 18.72
CA ILE A 46 9.09 44.44 17.66
C ILE A 46 8.13 44.49 16.46
N GLY A 47 7.44 45.63 16.28
CA GLY A 47 6.51 45.82 15.17
C GLY A 47 5.33 46.70 15.54
N THR A 48 4.47 47.01 14.58
CA THR A 48 3.24 47.80 14.78
C THR A 48 2.10 46.91 15.27
N ASN A 49 1.37 47.33 16.30
CA ASN A 49 0.24 46.61 16.93
C ASN A 49 0.58 45.18 17.36
N ILE A 50 1.80 44.95 17.77
CA ILE A 50 2.24 43.64 18.25
C ILE A 50 1.85 43.49 19.73
N GLN A 51 1.46 42.29 20.11
CA GLN A 51 1.06 41.97 21.47
C GLN A 51 1.72 40.69 21.97
N ILE A 52 2.50 40.83 23.06
CA ILE A 52 2.86 39.74 23.95
C ILE A 52 2.01 39.96 25.20
N ASP A 53 0.89 39.26 25.30
CA ASP A 53 -0.16 39.53 26.24
C ASP A 53 -0.33 38.43 27.28
N LYS A 54 -0.64 38.87 28.50
CA LYS A 54 -0.84 38.06 29.68
C LYS A 54 -2.23 38.35 30.23
N THR A 55 -3.25 37.66 29.77
CA THR A 55 -4.59 37.82 30.35
C THR A 55 -4.89 36.87 31.48
N THR A 56 -4.38 35.65 31.48
CA THR A 56 -4.63 34.65 32.53
C THR A 56 -3.41 33.78 32.87
N GLY A 57 -2.25 34.00 32.27
CA GLY A 57 -1.04 33.20 32.45
C GLY A 57 0.23 34.03 32.32
N THR A 58 1.33 33.41 31.95
CA THR A 58 2.60 34.07 31.64
C THR A 58 2.81 34.04 30.11
N SER A 59 3.54 35.00 29.59
CA SER A 59 4.11 34.98 28.23
C SER A 59 5.58 35.38 28.37
N ASP A 60 6.23 34.72 29.33
CA ASP A 60 7.62 35.00 29.69
C ASP A 60 8.56 34.38 28.64
N TYR A 61 9.71 34.98 28.42
CA TYR A 61 10.72 34.58 27.43
C TYR A 61 10.18 34.53 25.98
N ALA A 62 9.12 35.29 25.69
CA ALA A 62 8.46 35.27 24.41
C ALA A 62 9.07 36.24 23.41
N VAL A 63 9.09 35.88 22.14
CA VAL A 63 9.52 36.72 21.03
C VAL A 63 8.39 36.94 20.04
N GLY A 64 7.98 38.19 19.85
CA GLY A 64 7.04 38.63 18.86
C GLY A 64 7.71 39.61 17.88
N ILE A 65 7.72 39.33 16.59
CA ILE A 65 8.28 40.23 15.56
C ILE A 65 7.35 40.30 14.36
N GLY A 66 6.93 41.51 13.97
CA GLY A 66 6.10 41.72 12.80
C GLY A 66 4.80 42.49 13.14
N SER A 67 4.14 43.06 12.13
CA SER A 67 2.89 43.80 12.33
C SER A 67 1.77 42.86 12.77
N SER A 68 1.11 43.19 13.89
CA SER A 68 -0.01 42.44 14.47
C SER A 68 0.32 40.97 14.77
N SER A 69 1.59 40.65 15.08
CA SER A 69 1.92 39.34 15.62
C SER A 69 1.49 39.26 17.09
N GLU A 70 1.11 38.09 17.56
CA GLU A 70 0.54 37.87 18.88
C GLU A 70 1.15 36.63 19.56
N VAL A 71 1.52 36.80 20.84
CA VAL A 71 1.77 35.70 21.77
C VAL A 71 0.76 35.83 22.92
N GLN A 72 -0.11 34.85 23.06
CA GLN A 72 -1.23 34.87 24.00
C GLN A 72 -1.09 33.75 25.03
N ASN A 73 -0.81 34.11 26.31
CA ASN A 73 -0.68 33.15 27.42
C ASN A 73 0.25 31.96 27.12
N ALA A 74 1.42 32.23 26.51
CA ALA A 74 2.35 31.19 26.06
C ALA A 74 3.79 31.57 26.45
N ASP A 75 4.42 30.77 27.32
CA ASP A 75 5.80 30.93 27.70
C ASP A 75 6.76 30.36 26.64
N GLN A 76 7.97 30.93 26.53
CA GLN A 76 9.01 30.48 25.60
C GLN A 76 8.55 30.41 24.13
N ALA A 77 7.61 31.27 23.78
CA ALA A 77 6.91 31.25 22.48
C ALA A 77 7.55 32.19 21.46
N ILE A 78 7.51 31.83 20.19
CA ILE A 78 8.08 32.62 19.09
C ILE A 78 7.00 32.90 18.02
N ALA A 79 6.61 34.16 17.83
CA ALA A 79 5.70 34.63 16.81
C ALA A 79 6.41 35.61 15.86
N ILE A 80 6.83 35.17 14.68
CA ILE A 80 7.55 36.01 13.69
C ILE A 80 6.80 36.06 12.37
N GLY A 81 6.33 37.26 12.00
CA GLY A 81 5.60 37.47 10.77
C GLY A 81 4.35 38.33 10.98
N ARG A 82 3.82 38.90 9.89
CA ARG A 82 2.58 39.67 9.97
C ARG A 82 1.44 38.76 10.40
N LYS A 83 0.77 39.08 11.51
CA LYS A 83 -0.34 38.30 12.09
C LYS A 83 0.05 36.85 12.45
N ALA A 84 1.32 36.56 12.77
CA ALA A 84 1.72 35.30 13.34
C ALA A 84 1.14 35.16 14.76
N ILE A 85 0.58 34.01 15.13
CA ILE A 85 -0.11 33.78 16.42
C ILE A 85 0.43 32.55 17.11
N VAL A 86 0.83 32.70 18.38
CA VAL A 86 1.16 31.58 19.29
C VAL A 86 0.25 31.61 20.48
N GLN A 87 -0.34 30.47 20.84
CA GLN A 87 -1.26 30.32 21.98
C GLN A 87 -0.91 29.14 22.91
N GLY A 88 0.19 28.47 22.69
CA GLY A 88 0.66 27.36 23.52
C GLY A 88 2.13 27.52 23.91
N ASP A 89 2.50 27.08 25.10
CA ASP A 89 3.86 27.13 25.60
C ASP A 89 4.84 26.42 24.66
N ASN A 90 6.06 26.91 24.54
CA ASN A 90 7.07 26.43 23.62
C ASN A 90 6.62 26.43 22.13
N GLY A 91 5.55 27.17 21.82
CA GLY A 91 5.00 27.26 20.47
C GLY A 91 5.86 28.14 19.55
N THR A 92 5.94 27.78 18.28
CA THR A 92 6.67 28.55 17.26
C THR A 92 5.79 28.80 16.06
N ALA A 93 5.51 30.08 15.73
CA ALA A 93 4.80 30.48 14.52
C ALA A 93 5.67 31.46 13.71
N ILE A 94 6.17 31.01 12.56
CA ILE A 94 7.01 31.82 11.67
C ILE A 94 6.40 31.88 10.28
N GLY A 95 5.97 33.07 9.87
CA GLY A 95 5.35 33.29 8.57
C GLY A 95 4.11 34.18 8.65
N HIS A 96 3.66 34.69 7.51
CA HIS A 96 2.44 35.47 7.42
C HIS A 96 1.21 34.66 7.80
N GLU A 97 0.45 35.09 8.80
CA GLU A 97 -0.75 34.42 9.33
C GLU A 97 -0.50 32.95 9.76
N SER A 98 0.74 32.63 10.14
CA SER A 98 1.07 31.33 10.74
C SER A 98 0.46 31.21 12.14
N ARG A 99 0.09 30.00 12.57
CA ARG A 99 -0.55 29.78 13.86
C ARG A 99 -0.06 28.50 14.56
N ALA A 100 0.51 28.65 15.76
CA ALA A 100 0.82 27.58 16.70
C ALA A 100 -0.13 27.69 17.91
N ALA A 101 -1.15 26.81 17.97
CA ALA A 101 -2.28 27.02 18.89
C ALA A 101 -2.23 26.21 20.18
N LYS A 102 -1.27 25.30 20.32
CA LYS A 102 -1.13 24.39 21.48
C LYS A 102 0.34 24.23 21.86
N GLU A 103 0.56 23.65 23.04
CA GLU A 103 1.88 23.36 23.59
C GLU A 103 2.76 22.59 22.61
N ASN A 104 4.02 23.01 22.50
CA ASN A 104 5.03 22.43 21.61
C ASN A 104 4.66 22.43 20.11
N ALA A 105 3.67 23.23 19.70
CA ALA A 105 3.26 23.30 18.31
C ALA A 105 4.20 24.18 17.47
N SER A 106 4.51 23.76 16.23
CA SER A 106 5.37 24.50 15.31
C SER A 106 4.68 24.76 13.98
N ALA A 107 4.50 26.03 13.62
CA ALA A 107 3.90 26.47 12.36
C ALA A 107 4.89 27.35 11.59
N LEU A 108 5.56 26.77 10.58
CA LEU A 108 6.57 27.45 9.77
C LEU A 108 6.10 27.55 8.30
N GLY A 109 5.77 28.75 7.89
CA GLY A 109 5.31 29.03 6.53
C GLY A 109 4.15 29.97 6.48
N ASN A 110 3.85 30.47 5.30
CA ASN A 110 2.72 31.36 5.06
C ASN A 110 1.40 30.58 5.24
N PHE A 111 0.51 31.05 6.09
CA PHE A 111 -0.74 30.38 6.49
C PHE A 111 -0.59 29.00 7.10
N ALA A 112 0.61 28.60 7.56
CA ALA A 112 0.83 27.34 8.25
C ALA A 112 0.03 27.25 9.56
N LYS A 113 -0.59 26.10 9.87
CA LYS A 113 -1.46 25.91 11.04
C LYS A 113 -1.09 24.63 11.80
N ALA A 114 -0.51 24.78 12.98
CA ALA A 114 -0.29 23.70 13.95
C ALA A 114 -1.26 23.90 15.12
N THR A 115 -2.35 23.11 15.17
CA THR A 115 -3.48 23.42 16.07
C THR A 115 -3.67 22.39 17.18
N ALA A 116 -2.81 21.39 17.29
CA ALA A 116 -2.80 20.39 18.34
C ALA A 116 -1.45 20.35 19.08
N VAL A 117 -1.41 19.67 20.22
CA VAL A 117 -0.20 19.48 21.03
C VAL A 117 0.88 18.76 20.21
N SER A 118 2.10 19.29 20.24
CA SER A 118 3.27 18.76 19.53
C SER A 118 3.07 18.61 18.00
N ALA A 119 2.12 19.33 17.42
CA ALA A 119 1.88 19.32 15.99
C ALA A 119 2.88 20.18 15.22
N ASN A 120 3.33 19.73 14.05
CA ASN A 120 4.29 20.45 13.21
C ASN A 120 3.69 20.70 11.82
N ALA A 121 3.49 21.96 11.44
CA ALA A 121 3.01 22.40 10.13
C ALA A 121 4.12 23.21 9.45
N ILE A 122 4.79 22.63 8.46
CA ILE A 122 5.93 23.25 7.76
C ILE A 122 5.62 23.35 6.27
N GLY A 123 5.45 24.56 5.78
CA GLY A 123 5.11 24.83 4.37
C GLY A 123 3.98 25.82 4.22
N ASN A 124 3.81 26.33 3.01
CA ASN A 124 2.71 27.24 2.68
C ASN A 124 1.36 26.48 2.78
N TYR A 125 0.41 27.01 3.54
CA TYR A 125 -0.88 26.37 3.86
C TYR A 125 -0.81 24.98 4.51
N ALA A 126 0.34 24.56 5.03
CA ALA A 126 0.45 23.28 5.77
C ALA A 126 -0.49 23.27 6.98
N THR A 127 -1.16 22.16 7.24
CA THR A 127 -2.11 22.02 8.37
C THR A 127 -1.84 20.74 9.16
N ALA A 128 -1.42 20.88 10.40
CA ALA A 128 -1.26 19.80 11.36
C ALA A 128 -2.25 20.00 12.52
N SER A 129 -3.32 19.21 12.57
CA SER A 129 -4.38 19.35 13.55
C SER A 129 -4.57 18.14 14.47
N GLY A 130 -3.83 17.06 14.26
CA GLY A 130 -3.75 15.92 15.17
C GLY A 130 -2.61 16.09 16.19
N THR A 131 -2.75 15.51 17.36
CA THR A 131 -1.67 15.45 18.37
C THR A 131 -0.47 14.70 17.78
N SER A 132 0.73 15.30 17.92
CA SER A 132 1.98 14.78 17.35
C SER A 132 1.95 14.59 15.83
N ALA A 133 1.05 15.27 15.13
CA ALA A 133 0.94 15.20 13.67
C ALA A 133 2.00 16.07 12.98
N ASN A 134 2.50 15.61 11.84
CA ASN A 134 3.48 16.31 11.03
C ASN A 134 2.95 16.55 9.61
N ALA A 135 2.76 17.81 9.24
CA ALA A 135 2.38 18.24 7.88
C ALA A 135 3.54 19.03 7.28
N ILE A 136 4.29 18.44 6.36
CA ILE A 136 5.48 19.04 5.77
C ILE A 136 5.33 19.13 4.26
N GLY A 137 5.18 20.33 3.75
CA GLY A 137 5.00 20.61 2.33
C GLY A 137 3.89 21.63 2.05
N ASP A 138 3.86 22.14 0.82
CA ASP A 138 2.81 23.04 0.37
C ASP A 138 1.44 22.33 0.37
N ASN A 139 0.45 22.89 1.07
CA ASN A 139 -0.88 22.30 1.31
C ASN A 139 -0.90 20.91 1.94
N ALA A 140 0.18 20.48 2.61
CA ALA A 140 0.20 19.21 3.33
C ALA A 140 -0.81 19.21 4.48
N LYS A 141 -1.50 18.07 4.72
CA LYS A 141 -2.54 17.92 5.75
C LYS A 141 -2.32 16.68 6.59
N ALA A 142 -2.05 16.85 7.89
CA ALA A 142 -1.99 15.78 8.88
C ALA A 142 -3.03 16.08 9.98
N THR A 143 -4.19 15.38 9.93
CA THR A 143 -5.35 15.81 10.72
C THR A 143 -5.69 14.90 11.90
N ALA A 144 -5.09 13.74 12.01
CA ALA A 144 -5.30 12.80 13.11
C ALA A 144 -4.04 12.59 13.94
N GLY A 145 -4.18 11.96 15.10
CA GLY A 145 -3.07 11.69 16.02
C GLY A 145 -1.96 10.86 15.36
N ASN A 146 -0.70 11.27 15.54
CA ASN A 146 0.49 10.63 14.97
C ASN A 146 0.49 10.53 13.42
N ALA A 147 -0.34 11.30 12.74
CA ALA A 147 -0.39 11.32 11.28
C ALA A 147 0.80 12.08 10.69
N ASN A 148 1.37 11.57 9.60
CA ASN A 148 2.50 12.19 8.90
C ASN A 148 2.16 12.43 7.42
N ALA A 149 2.08 13.69 7.01
CA ALA A 149 1.86 14.11 5.63
C ALA A 149 3.09 14.86 5.13
N MET A 150 3.90 14.24 4.28
CA MET A 150 5.15 14.79 3.77
C MET A 150 5.14 14.86 2.25
N GLY A 151 5.05 16.06 1.71
CA GLY A 151 4.99 16.34 0.28
C GLY A 151 3.91 17.34 -0.08
N LYS A 152 3.97 17.88 -1.29
CA LYS A 152 2.96 18.82 -1.77
C LYS A 152 1.59 18.15 -1.81
N SER A 153 0.60 18.75 -1.15
CA SER A 153 -0.77 18.23 -1.07
C SER A 153 -0.87 16.78 -0.56
N ALA A 154 0.11 16.32 0.24
CA ALA A 154 0.03 15.04 0.92
C ALA A 154 -1.08 15.09 1.98
N GLU A 155 -1.87 14.02 2.12
CA GLU A 155 -2.99 13.92 3.05
C GLU A 155 -2.88 12.66 3.93
N ALA A 156 -2.64 12.84 5.23
CA ALA A 156 -2.70 11.80 6.26
C ALA A 156 -3.83 12.15 7.24
N THR A 157 -4.98 11.47 7.11
CA THR A 157 -6.22 11.90 7.75
C THR A 157 -6.74 10.98 8.84
N SER A 158 -6.06 9.87 9.10
CA SER A 158 -6.40 8.91 10.14
C SER A 158 -5.23 8.65 11.09
N THR A 159 -5.50 8.00 12.22
CA THR A 159 -4.52 7.75 13.28
C THR A 159 -3.32 6.95 12.76
N SER A 160 -2.12 7.42 13.07
CA SER A 160 -0.86 6.78 12.68
C SER A 160 -0.72 6.57 11.16
N SER A 161 -1.45 7.33 10.35
CA SER A 161 -1.35 7.24 8.89
C SER A 161 -0.13 8.00 8.36
N ASN A 162 0.48 7.48 7.28
CA ASN A 162 1.68 8.05 6.66
C ASN A 162 1.44 8.32 5.18
N ALA A 163 1.45 9.57 4.75
CA ALA A 163 1.33 9.99 3.36
C ALA A 163 2.63 10.71 2.94
N ILE A 164 3.49 10.04 2.17
CA ILE A 164 4.81 10.56 1.78
C ILE A 164 4.90 10.62 0.25
N GLY A 165 4.94 11.83 -0.29
CA GLY A 165 5.00 12.09 -1.73
C GLY A 165 4.01 13.16 -2.18
N ASP A 166 4.17 13.66 -3.41
CA ASP A 166 3.23 14.61 -4.01
C ASP A 166 1.86 13.95 -4.14
N ARG A 167 0.82 14.56 -3.53
CA ARG A 167 -0.57 14.07 -3.50
C ARG A 167 -0.72 12.62 -2.99
N ALA A 168 0.21 12.15 -2.17
CA ALA A 168 0.04 10.90 -1.46
C ALA A 168 -1.15 10.99 -0.48
N LYS A 169 -1.95 9.92 -0.37
CA LYS A 169 -3.14 9.89 0.47
C LYS A 169 -3.20 8.64 1.34
N ALA A 170 -3.09 8.82 2.65
CA ALA A 170 -3.31 7.78 3.66
C ALA A 170 -4.55 8.15 4.49
N ALA A 171 -5.67 7.43 4.26
CA ALA A 171 -6.98 7.83 4.76
C ALA A 171 -7.62 6.86 5.75
N ALA A 172 -6.88 5.85 6.20
CA ALA A 172 -7.33 4.91 7.23
C ALA A 172 -6.24 4.70 8.29
N ASP A 173 -6.61 4.14 9.42
CA ASP A 173 -5.71 3.91 10.55
C ASP A 173 -4.55 2.98 10.15
N ASN A 174 -3.33 3.36 10.55
CA ASN A 174 -2.08 2.70 10.22
C ASN A 174 -1.81 2.57 8.70
N ALA A 175 -2.55 3.28 7.85
CA ALA A 175 -2.34 3.25 6.40
C ALA A 175 -1.05 3.96 6.00
N SER A 176 -0.34 3.42 5.00
CA SER A 176 0.93 3.95 4.50
C SER A 176 0.87 4.17 2.99
N ALA A 177 0.90 5.42 2.54
CA ALA A 177 0.92 5.81 1.13
C ALA A 177 2.25 6.50 0.81
N ILE A 178 3.15 5.81 0.10
CA ILE A 178 4.49 6.29 -0.21
C ILE A 178 4.70 6.35 -1.72
N GLY A 179 4.83 7.55 -2.24
CA GLY A 179 5.01 7.81 -3.68
C GLY A 179 4.04 8.86 -4.20
N THR A 180 4.35 9.42 -5.36
CA THR A 180 3.47 10.38 -6.04
C THR A 180 2.12 9.76 -6.36
N ASN A 181 1.03 10.39 -5.95
CA ASN A 181 -0.35 9.90 -6.12
C ASN A 181 -0.62 8.50 -5.50
N ALA A 182 0.21 8.02 -4.59
CA ALA A 182 -0.04 6.77 -3.86
C ALA A 182 -1.29 6.91 -2.97
N GLN A 183 -2.13 5.86 -2.89
CA GLN A 183 -3.37 5.87 -2.14
C GLN A 183 -3.50 4.62 -1.26
N ALA A 184 -3.51 4.79 0.04
CA ALA A 184 -3.79 3.76 1.03
C ALA A 184 -5.06 4.14 1.81
N THR A 185 -6.18 3.46 1.52
CA THR A 185 -7.50 3.82 2.05
C THR A 185 -8.13 2.76 2.93
N GLY A 186 -7.54 1.58 3.00
CA GLY A 186 -7.91 0.53 3.95
C GLY A 186 -7.12 0.61 5.25
N VAL A 187 -7.66 0.08 6.33
CA VAL A 187 -6.94 -0.07 7.61
C VAL A 187 -5.72 -0.98 7.40
N ASN A 188 -4.56 -0.59 7.94
CA ASN A 188 -3.26 -1.25 7.74
C ASN A 188 -2.83 -1.38 6.26
N ALA A 189 -3.45 -0.66 5.34
CA ALA A 189 -3.13 -0.76 3.92
C ALA A 189 -1.79 -0.10 3.58
N ASN A 190 -1.03 -0.72 2.66
CA ASN A 190 0.26 -0.22 2.21
C ASN A 190 0.26 0.02 0.70
N ALA A 191 0.41 1.27 0.26
CA ALA A 191 0.53 1.67 -1.13
C ALA A 191 1.92 2.29 -1.35
N MET A 192 2.85 1.56 -1.98
CA MET A 192 4.23 2.00 -2.20
C MET A 192 4.56 2.03 -3.69
N GLY A 193 4.71 3.22 -4.23
CA GLY A 193 5.03 3.45 -5.64
C GLY A 193 4.19 4.56 -6.24
N ASN A 194 4.62 5.07 -7.41
CA ASN A 194 3.85 6.08 -8.13
C ASN A 194 2.50 5.51 -8.57
N GLY A 195 1.40 6.13 -8.15
CA GLY A 195 0.05 5.69 -8.47
C GLY A 195 -0.37 4.35 -7.86
N ALA A 196 0.39 3.81 -6.90
CA ALA A 196 0.02 2.59 -6.18
C ALA A 196 -1.29 2.78 -5.40
N LYS A 197 -2.14 1.75 -5.37
CA LYS A 197 -3.45 1.82 -4.72
C LYS A 197 -3.74 0.59 -3.87
N ALA A 198 -3.85 0.77 -2.55
CA ALA A 198 -4.27 -0.23 -1.57
C ALA A 198 -5.59 0.23 -0.93
N SER A 199 -6.70 -0.46 -1.22
CA SER A 199 -8.03 0.10 -0.94
C SER A 199 -8.75 -0.52 0.25
N GLU A 200 -8.53 -1.79 0.50
CA GLU A 200 -9.20 -2.55 1.56
C GLU A 200 -8.24 -2.85 2.72
N GLN A 201 -8.79 -3.37 3.81
CA GLN A 201 -8.03 -3.73 5.00
C GLN A 201 -6.91 -4.73 4.66
N ASP A 202 -5.72 -4.52 5.25
CA ASP A 202 -4.53 -5.35 5.09
C ASP A 202 -4.08 -5.52 3.62
N ALA A 203 -4.56 -4.65 2.72
CA ALA A 203 -4.15 -4.66 1.31
C ALA A 203 -2.75 -4.07 1.12
N SER A 204 -1.94 -4.69 0.24
CA SER A 204 -0.57 -4.26 -0.04
C SER A 204 -0.35 -4.08 -1.55
N ALA A 205 -0.10 -2.85 -2.00
CA ALA A 205 0.18 -2.50 -3.40
C ALA A 205 1.59 -1.92 -3.50
N ILE A 206 2.54 -2.69 -4.04
CA ILE A 206 3.95 -2.30 -4.13
C ILE A 206 4.40 -2.30 -5.59
N GLY A 207 4.70 -1.12 -6.11
CA GLY A 207 5.13 -0.90 -7.49
C GLY A 207 4.35 0.21 -8.17
N THR A 208 4.88 0.72 -9.27
CA THR A 208 4.21 1.76 -10.06
C THR A 208 2.86 1.23 -10.58
N ASN A 209 1.78 1.96 -10.29
CA ASN A 209 0.40 1.60 -10.66
C ASN A 209 -0.06 0.20 -10.17
N ALA A 210 0.58 -0.36 -9.14
CA ALA A 210 0.10 -1.58 -8.49
C ALA A 210 -1.27 -1.34 -7.84
N LYS A 211 -2.17 -2.33 -7.91
CA LYS A 211 -3.53 -2.24 -7.36
C LYS A 211 -3.85 -3.44 -6.48
N ALA A 212 -4.06 -3.23 -5.20
CA ALA A 212 -4.57 -4.20 -4.24
C ALA A 212 -5.93 -3.68 -3.73
N THR A 213 -7.02 -4.20 -4.30
CA THR A 213 -8.38 -3.69 -4.03
C THR A 213 -9.29 -4.67 -3.30
N GLY A 214 -8.79 -5.86 -3.00
CA GLY A 214 -9.49 -6.83 -2.15
C GLY A 214 -8.95 -6.83 -0.72
N LEU A 215 -9.74 -7.35 0.22
CA LEU A 215 -9.33 -7.63 1.58
C LEU A 215 -8.13 -8.60 1.58
N ASN A 216 -7.07 -8.31 2.35
CA ASN A 216 -5.81 -9.09 2.39
C ASN A 216 -5.13 -9.25 1.00
N ALA A 217 -5.45 -8.43 0.02
CA ALA A 217 -4.91 -8.54 -1.33
C ALA A 217 -3.47 -8.03 -1.42
N ASN A 218 -2.60 -8.74 -2.13
CA ASN A 218 -1.20 -8.37 -2.32
C ASN A 218 -0.87 -8.23 -3.79
N ALA A 219 -0.56 -7.02 -4.25
CA ALA A 219 -0.15 -6.69 -5.61
C ALA A 219 1.29 -6.16 -5.60
N ILE A 220 2.25 -6.96 -6.09
CA ILE A 220 3.67 -6.63 -6.06
C ILE A 220 4.25 -6.66 -7.47
N GLY A 221 4.64 -5.51 -7.97
CA GLY A 221 5.19 -5.32 -9.32
C GLY A 221 4.52 -4.16 -10.06
N THR A 222 5.19 -3.65 -11.08
CA THR A 222 4.63 -2.59 -11.93
C THR A 222 3.34 -3.06 -12.59
N GLY A 223 2.24 -2.37 -12.35
CA GLY A 223 0.92 -2.71 -12.90
C GLY A 223 0.32 -4.02 -12.40
N ALA A 224 0.87 -4.63 -11.33
CA ALA A 224 0.28 -5.82 -10.70
C ALA A 224 -1.13 -5.50 -10.15
N GLN A 225 -2.06 -6.45 -10.26
CA GLN A 225 -3.44 -6.26 -9.83
C GLN A 225 -3.95 -7.45 -9.01
N ALA A 226 -4.20 -7.24 -7.73
CA ALA A 226 -4.85 -8.16 -6.81
C ALA A 226 -6.23 -7.60 -6.45
N LEU A 227 -7.29 -8.12 -7.10
CA LEU A 227 -8.57 -7.41 -7.20
C LEU A 227 -9.65 -7.92 -6.25
N ARG A 228 -9.47 -9.09 -5.66
CA ARG A 228 -10.42 -9.70 -4.75
C ARG A 228 -9.77 -10.12 -3.44
N GLN A 229 -10.58 -10.59 -2.51
CA GLN A 229 -10.14 -11.05 -1.21
C GLN A 229 -9.11 -12.19 -1.34
N ASP A 230 -8.09 -12.15 -0.47
CA ASP A 230 -7.03 -13.16 -0.35
C ASP A 230 -6.30 -13.45 -1.67
N THR A 231 -6.17 -12.43 -2.55
CA THR A 231 -5.45 -12.58 -3.83
C THR A 231 -4.00 -12.18 -3.75
N LEU A 232 -3.15 -12.88 -4.52
CA LEU A 232 -1.75 -12.55 -4.71
C LEU A 232 -1.43 -12.33 -6.19
N ALA A 233 -0.98 -11.14 -6.55
CA ALA A 233 -0.44 -10.81 -7.87
C ALA A 233 1.02 -10.40 -7.73
N LEU A 234 1.96 -11.27 -8.12
CA LEU A 234 3.40 -11.04 -8.02
C LEU A 234 4.05 -11.06 -9.40
N GLY A 235 4.45 -9.91 -9.88
CA GLY A 235 5.11 -9.73 -11.17
C GLY A 235 4.59 -8.53 -11.95
N THR A 236 5.35 -8.07 -12.93
CA THR A 236 4.91 -6.99 -13.82
C THR A 236 3.64 -7.38 -14.55
N SER A 237 2.59 -6.58 -14.41
CA SER A 237 1.26 -6.82 -15.03
C SER A 237 0.63 -8.18 -14.67
N ALA A 238 1.00 -8.79 -13.55
CA ALA A 238 0.30 -9.96 -13.02
C ALA A 238 -1.11 -9.58 -12.56
N VAL A 239 -2.11 -10.43 -12.83
CA VAL A 239 -3.51 -10.20 -12.48
C VAL A 239 -4.08 -11.38 -11.72
N ALA A 240 -4.51 -11.17 -10.48
CA ALA A 240 -5.26 -12.12 -9.68
C ALA A 240 -6.66 -11.53 -9.43
N SER A 241 -7.65 -12.00 -10.21
CA SER A 241 -9.02 -11.48 -10.20
C SER A 241 -10.06 -12.48 -9.69
N GLY A 242 -9.69 -13.74 -9.49
CA GLY A 242 -10.53 -14.72 -8.79
C GLY A 242 -10.40 -14.58 -7.26
N LEU A 243 -11.42 -14.94 -6.51
CA LEU A 243 -11.34 -15.04 -5.04
C LEU A 243 -10.29 -16.11 -4.67
N ASN A 244 -9.40 -15.83 -3.70
CA ASN A 244 -8.28 -16.68 -3.27
C ASN A 244 -7.31 -17.06 -4.41
N ALA A 245 -7.23 -16.28 -5.49
CA ALA A 245 -6.40 -16.59 -6.64
C ALA A 245 -4.96 -16.09 -6.47
N SER A 246 -4.00 -16.83 -7.07
CA SER A 246 -2.58 -16.49 -7.06
C SER A 246 -2.02 -16.40 -8.48
N ALA A 247 -1.52 -15.24 -8.89
CA ALA A 247 -0.86 -14.99 -10.16
C ALA A 247 0.61 -14.62 -9.93
N ILE A 248 1.54 -15.49 -10.25
CA ILE A 248 2.98 -15.29 -10.03
C ILE A 248 3.74 -15.38 -11.36
N GLY A 249 4.31 -14.29 -11.79
CA GLY A 249 5.05 -14.15 -13.04
C GLY A 249 4.62 -12.92 -13.83
N LYS A 250 5.47 -12.49 -14.76
CA LYS A 250 5.10 -11.40 -15.67
C LYS A 250 3.85 -11.76 -16.47
N SER A 251 2.83 -10.91 -16.42
CA SER A 251 1.56 -11.13 -17.13
C SER A 251 0.85 -12.46 -16.80
N ALA A 252 1.14 -13.06 -15.64
CA ALA A 252 0.37 -14.19 -15.14
C ALA A 252 -1.08 -13.75 -14.85
N ASP A 253 -2.06 -14.59 -15.18
CA ASP A 253 -3.49 -14.27 -15.03
C ASP A 253 -4.23 -15.42 -14.33
N ALA A 254 -4.68 -15.17 -13.08
CA ALA A 254 -5.46 -16.10 -12.28
C ALA A 254 -6.87 -15.53 -12.07
N ALA A 255 -7.79 -15.90 -12.96
CA ALA A 255 -9.13 -15.34 -13.01
C ALA A 255 -10.20 -16.21 -12.32
N GLY A 256 -9.94 -17.51 -12.19
CA GLY A 256 -10.88 -18.44 -11.54
C GLY A 256 -10.87 -18.34 -10.02
N LEU A 257 -11.96 -18.75 -9.36
CA LEU A 257 -12.01 -18.98 -7.91
C LEU A 257 -10.96 -20.04 -7.53
N ASN A 258 -10.11 -19.77 -6.52
CA ASN A 258 -9.02 -20.64 -6.08
C ASN A 258 -8.01 -20.99 -7.21
N ALA A 259 -7.90 -20.16 -8.24
CA ALA A 259 -7.02 -20.42 -9.37
C ALA A 259 -5.56 -20.03 -9.09
N ASN A 260 -4.62 -20.82 -9.66
CA ASN A 260 -3.18 -20.57 -9.53
C ASN A 260 -2.52 -20.50 -10.90
N ALA A 261 -1.91 -19.36 -11.24
CA ALA A 261 -1.16 -19.15 -12.47
C ALA A 261 0.29 -18.81 -12.14
N PHE A 262 1.22 -19.77 -12.34
CA PHE A 262 2.63 -19.63 -12.01
C PHE A 262 3.49 -19.74 -13.27
N GLY A 263 4.03 -18.64 -13.72
CA GLY A 263 4.89 -18.54 -14.90
C GLY A 263 4.62 -17.28 -15.71
N ASN A 264 5.56 -16.94 -16.58
CA ASN A 264 5.39 -15.81 -17.50
C ASN A 264 4.22 -16.11 -18.45
N GLY A 265 3.19 -15.27 -18.43
CA GLY A 265 1.99 -15.45 -19.26
C GLY A 265 1.15 -16.68 -18.94
N ALA A 266 1.35 -17.33 -17.79
CA ALA A 266 0.49 -18.44 -17.35
C ALA A 266 -0.95 -17.94 -17.12
N LYS A 267 -1.95 -18.78 -17.49
CA LYS A 267 -3.37 -18.43 -17.38
C LYS A 267 -4.16 -19.54 -16.68
N ALA A 268 -4.80 -19.21 -15.58
CA ALA A 268 -5.69 -20.06 -14.82
C ALA A 268 -7.08 -19.42 -14.77
N GLY A 269 -7.91 -19.71 -15.79
CA GLY A 269 -9.16 -18.99 -16.05
C GLY A 269 -10.39 -19.57 -15.35
N ALA A 270 -10.37 -20.86 -15.00
CA ALA A 270 -11.51 -21.55 -14.41
C ALA A 270 -11.33 -21.79 -12.92
N GLU A 271 -12.42 -22.17 -12.25
CA GLU A 271 -12.42 -22.53 -10.83
C GLU A 271 -11.43 -23.65 -10.53
N SER A 272 -10.64 -23.50 -9.46
CA SER A 272 -9.65 -24.47 -8.98
C SER A 272 -8.64 -24.91 -10.06
N SER A 273 -8.43 -24.07 -11.07
CA SER A 273 -7.48 -24.34 -12.16
C SER A 273 -6.05 -24.01 -11.73
N ASN A 274 -5.10 -24.84 -12.20
CA ASN A 274 -3.69 -24.68 -11.89
C ASN A 274 -2.87 -24.67 -13.18
N ALA A 275 -2.28 -23.53 -13.55
CA ALA A 275 -1.43 -23.36 -14.72
C ALA A 275 0.00 -23.06 -14.27
N ILE A 276 0.92 -24.02 -14.43
CA ILE A 276 2.31 -23.91 -13.97
C ILE A 276 3.26 -24.07 -15.18
N GLY A 277 3.93 -22.99 -15.52
CA GLY A 277 4.88 -22.92 -16.64
C GLY A 277 4.66 -21.69 -17.50
N THR A 278 5.68 -21.29 -18.25
CA THR A 278 5.57 -20.18 -19.21
C THR A 278 4.48 -20.48 -20.23
N GLY A 279 3.48 -19.60 -20.34
CA GLY A 279 2.37 -19.76 -21.27
C GLY A 279 1.44 -20.94 -20.98
N ALA A 280 1.55 -21.61 -19.83
CA ALA A 280 0.59 -22.65 -19.44
C ALA A 280 -0.82 -22.08 -19.37
N ASN A 281 -1.82 -22.82 -19.88
CA ASN A 281 -3.19 -22.31 -20.00
C ASN A 281 -4.22 -23.35 -19.54
N VAL A 282 -5.02 -22.98 -18.54
CA VAL A 282 -6.11 -23.82 -18.02
C VAL A 282 -7.42 -23.05 -18.08
N SER A 283 -8.33 -23.48 -18.93
CA SER A 283 -9.66 -22.91 -19.10
C SER A 283 -10.79 -23.77 -18.56
N ALA A 284 -10.46 -24.93 -17.97
CA ALA A 284 -11.43 -25.89 -17.45
C ALA A 284 -11.31 -26.04 -15.92
N THR A 285 -12.45 -26.24 -15.25
CA THR A 285 -12.55 -26.44 -13.79
C THR A 285 -11.72 -27.64 -13.34
N ASN A 286 -11.00 -27.50 -12.21
CA ASN A 286 -10.10 -28.51 -11.65
C ASN A 286 -9.00 -28.96 -12.62
N GLY A 287 -8.75 -28.21 -13.69
CA GLY A 287 -7.69 -28.52 -14.65
C GLY A 287 -6.31 -28.27 -14.08
N PHE A 288 -5.32 -29.09 -14.48
CA PHE A 288 -3.93 -28.95 -14.06
C PHE A 288 -2.98 -29.01 -15.27
N ALA A 289 -2.32 -27.91 -15.58
CA ALA A 289 -1.30 -27.83 -16.61
C ALA A 289 0.07 -27.61 -15.97
N LEU A 290 1.03 -28.51 -16.27
CA LEU A 290 2.41 -28.41 -15.81
C LEU A 290 3.37 -28.50 -16.98
N GLY A 291 3.96 -27.38 -17.36
CA GLY A 291 4.94 -27.27 -18.44
C GLY A 291 4.73 -26.04 -19.30
N THR A 292 5.77 -25.64 -20.03
CA THR A 292 5.71 -24.53 -20.97
C THR A 292 4.63 -24.80 -22.05
N ASN A 293 3.69 -23.86 -22.22
CA ASN A 293 2.56 -23.97 -23.17
C ASN A 293 1.67 -25.21 -22.97
N ALA A 294 1.71 -25.87 -21.81
CA ALA A 294 0.77 -26.94 -21.49
C ALA A 294 -0.66 -26.36 -21.42
N THR A 295 -1.63 -27.07 -22.03
CA THR A 295 -3.00 -26.55 -22.19
C THR A 295 -4.03 -27.57 -21.71
N VAL A 296 -4.94 -27.11 -20.83
CA VAL A 296 -6.07 -27.91 -20.33
C VAL A 296 -7.39 -27.21 -20.62
N THR A 297 -8.22 -27.89 -21.42
CA THR A 297 -9.55 -27.41 -21.82
C THR A 297 -10.69 -28.35 -21.38
N HIS A 298 -10.35 -29.43 -20.66
CA HIS A 298 -11.30 -30.46 -20.22
C HIS A 298 -11.31 -30.50 -18.68
N THR A 299 -12.49 -30.56 -18.09
CA THR A 299 -12.69 -30.62 -16.63
C THR A 299 -11.96 -31.83 -16.02
N ASN A 300 -11.32 -31.61 -14.85
CA ASN A 300 -10.54 -32.62 -14.11
C ASN A 300 -9.35 -33.21 -14.90
N ALA A 301 -9.00 -32.66 -16.05
CA ALA A 301 -7.89 -33.19 -16.86
C ALA A 301 -6.54 -32.63 -16.44
N ILE A 302 -5.49 -33.41 -16.74
CA ILE A 302 -4.09 -33.04 -16.49
C ILE A 302 -3.32 -33.00 -17.80
N ALA A 303 -2.57 -31.95 -18.08
CA ALA A 303 -1.57 -31.87 -19.14
C ALA A 303 -0.18 -31.78 -18.52
N LEU A 304 0.63 -32.83 -18.68
CA LEU A 304 1.94 -32.95 -18.05
C LEU A 304 3.06 -32.88 -19.09
N GLY A 305 3.87 -31.84 -19.02
CA GLY A 305 5.01 -31.61 -19.90
C GLY A 305 4.78 -30.45 -20.89
N SER A 306 5.88 -29.92 -21.43
CA SER A 306 5.85 -28.80 -22.36
C SER A 306 5.01 -29.14 -23.62
N GLY A 307 4.08 -28.28 -24.00
CA GLY A 307 3.21 -28.44 -25.13
C GLY A 307 2.18 -29.59 -25.02
N SER A 308 2.00 -30.17 -23.84
CA SER A 308 0.97 -31.19 -23.62
C SER A 308 -0.43 -30.55 -23.68
N ILE A 309 -1.38 -31.26 -24.28
CA ILE A 309 -2.76 -30.80 -24.48
C ILE A 309 -3.71 -31.87 -23.94
N SER A 310 -4.66 -31.47 -23.09
CA SER A 310 -5.70 -32.38 -22.59
C SER A 310 -6.65 -32.80 -23.70
N GLY A 311 -7.18 -34.01 -23.62
CA GLY A 311 -8.20 -34.53 -24.53
C GLY A 311 -9.44 -35.01 -23.77
N ASN A 312 -10.47 -35.38 -24.53
CA ASN A 312 -11.66 -36.02 -23.97
C ASN A 312 -11.36 -37.43 -23.47
N ALA A 313 -11.94 -37.81 -22.34
CA ALA A 313 -11.96 -39.20 -21.93
C ALA A 313 -12.90 -39.99 -22.86
N THR A 314 -12.40 -41.11 -23.44
CA THR A 314 -13.16 -41.95 -24.36
C THR A 314 -13.38 -43.32 -23.71
N PRO A 315 -14.63 -43.70 -23.39
CA PRO A 315 -14.95 -45.05 -22.94
C PRO A 315 -14.54 -46.14 -23.92
N THR A 316 -13.84 -47.15 -23.45
CA THR A 316 -13.46 -48.33 -24.23
C THR A 316 -13.88 -49.58 -23.47
N THR A 317 -14.98 -50.18 -23.86
CA THR A 317 -15.65 -51.25 -23.09
C THR A 317 -15.14 -52.66 -23.42
N SER A 318 -14.78 -52.91 -24.71
CA SER A 318 -14.39 -54.23 -25.16
C SER A 318 -13.62 -54.15 -26.49
N ALA A 319 -13.00 -55.26 -26.89
CA ALA A 319 -12.51 -55.48 -28.25
C ALA A 319 -12.97 -56.84 -28.74
N ILE A 320 -13.06 -56.98 -30.08
CA ILE A 320 -13.31 -58.26 -30.74
C ILE A 320 -11.99 -58.77 -31.29
N VAL A 321 -11.55 -59.93 -30.80
CA VAL A 321 -10.35 -60.61 -31.30
C VAL A 321 -10.75 -61.99 -31.76
N ASN A 322 -10.48 -62.31 -33.02
CA ASN A 322 -10.85 -63.58 -33.66
C ASN A 322 -12.34 -63.99 -33.50
N GLY A 323 -13.24 -62.95 -33.62
CA GLY A 323 -14.70 -63.16 -33.51
C GLY A 323 -15.25 -63.28 -32.06
N LYS A 324 -14.37 -63.26 -31.06
CA LYS A 324 -14.76 -63.35 -29.65
C LYS A 324 -14.64 -61.96 -28.98
N THR A 325 -15.67 -61.55 -28.24
CA THR A 325 -15.69 -60.30 -27.49
C THR A 325 -14.95 -60.47 -26.15
N TYR A 326 -14.01 -59.56 -25.87
CA TYR A 326 -13.29 -59.44 -24.60
C TYR A 326 -13.65 -58.13 -23.96
N ASN A 327 -14.19 -58.17 -22.72
CA ASN A 327 -14.54 -57.00 -21.94
C ASN A 327 -13.33 -56.48 -21.18
N TYR A 328 -13.19 -55.16 -21.13
CA TYR A 328 -12.11 -54.47 -20.42
C TYR A 328 -12.53 -54.01 -19.00
N ALA A 329 -11.56 -53.83 -18.12
CA ALA A 329 -11.72 -53.10 -16.83
C ALA A 329 -11.51 -51.59 -17.05
N GLY A 330 -12.02 -50.76 -16.14
CA GLY A 330 -11.83 -49.31 -16.20
C GLY A 330 -12.50 -48.61 -17.40
N THR A 331 -13.62 -49.12 -17.82
CA THR A 331 -14.31 -48.76 -19.08
C THR A 331 -14.96 -47.37 -19.09
N ASN A 332 -15.03 -46.68 -17.95
CA ASN A 332 -15.72 -45.39 -17.82
C ASN A 332 -14.80 -44.30 -17.24
N PRO A 333 -13.79 -43.84 -18.02
CA PRO A 333 -12.86 -42.83 -17.54
C PRO A 333 -13.56 -41.50 -17.36
N THR A 334 -13.26 -40.80 -16.25
CA THR A 334 -13.86 -39.49 -15.91
C THR A 334 -13.04 -38.29 -16.41
N SER A 335 -11.77 -38.50 -16.73
CA SER A 335 -10.83 -37.48 -17.21
C SER A 335 -9.60 -38.11 -17.83
N THR A 336 -8.67 -37.28 -18.32
CA THR A 336 -7.42 -37.74 -18.94
C THR A 336 -6.19 -37.15 -18.26
N VAL A 337 -5.09 -37.91 -18.27
CA VAL A 337 -3.74 -37.41 -18.07
C VAL A 337 -3.03 -37.45 -19.43
N SER A 338 -2.78 -36.26 -19.99
CA SER A 338 -2.06 -36.15 -21.27
C SER A 338 -0.60 -35.82 -21.00
N VAL A 339 0.31 -36.60 -21.56
CA VAL A 339 1.76 -36.38 -21.48
C VAL A 339 2.33 -35.77 -22.77
N GLY A 340 1.49 -35.43 -23.76
CA GLY A 340 1.89 -34.88 -25.05
C GLY A 340 0.75 -34.23 -25.79
N SER A 341 0.92 -34.11 -27.10
CA SER A 341 -0.11 -33.71 -28.07
C SER A 341 0.04 -34.51 -29.34
N VAL A 342 -0.97 -34.47 -30.21
CA VAL A 342 -0.93 -35.16 -31.50
C VAL A 342 0.33 -34.79 -32.29
N GLY A 343 1.12 -35.77 -32.69
CA GLY A 343 2.40 -35.59 -33.36
C GLY A 343 3.59 -35.22 -32.45
N ASN A 344 3.36 -35.10 -31.12
CA ASN A 344 4.38 -34.83 -30.12
C ASN A 344 4.13 -35.72 -28.88
N GLU A 345 3.96 -37.00 -29.10
CA GLU A 345 3.74 -38.01 -28.09
C GLU A 345 5.03 -38.21 -27.25
N ARG A 346 4.91 -38.69 -26.00
CA ARG A 346 6.02 -38.99 -25.11
C ARG A 346 5.98 -40.43 -24.63
N GLN A 347 7.15 -41.01 -24.47
CA GLN A 347 7.29 -42.28 -23.75
C GLN A 347 7.13 -42.07 -22.27
N ILE A 348 6.46 -43.00 -21.59
CA ILE A 348 6.47 -43.11 -20.12
C ILE A 348 7.47 -44.21 -19.78
N ILE A 349 8.60 -43.84 -19.19
CA ILE A 349 9.69 -44.76 -18.84
C ILE A 349 9.73 -45.00 -17.31
N ASN A 350 10.45 -46.05 -16.86
CA ASN A 350 10.57 -46.45 -15.46
C ASN A 350 9.23 -46.81 -14.81
N VAL A 351 8.34 -47.41 -15.60
CA VAL A 351 7.07 -47.94 -15.13
C VAL A 351 7.34 -49.33 -14.53
N ALA A 352 6.97 -49.54 -13.27
CA ALA A 352 7.03 -50.87 -12.61
C ALA A 352 6.04 -51.86 -13.29
N ALA A 353 6.29 -53.15 -13.13
CA ALA A 353 5.36 -54.18 -13.64
C ALA A 353 3.99 -54.05 -12.93
N GLY A 354 2.93 -53.95 -13.73
CA GLY A 354 1.56 -53.88 -13.25
C GLY A 354 0.99 -55.28 -12.95
N ARG A 355 -0.05 -55.31 -12.14
CA ARG A 355 -0.80 -56.58 -11.92
C ARG A 355 -1.53 -56.99 -13.16
N VAL A 356 -1.43 -58.28 -13.52
CA VAL A 356 -2.13 -58.82 -14.70
C VAL A 356 -3.30 -59.66 -14.23
N SER A 357 -4.52 -59.18 -14.36
CA SER A 357 -5.76 -59.88 -14.06
C SER A 357 -6.93 -59.28 -14.87
N ALA A 358 -8.06 -59.99 -14.93
CA ALA A 358 -9.24 -59.53 -15.64
C ALA A 358 -9.85 -58.22 -15.12
N SER A 359 -9.54 -57.81 -13.92
CA SER A 359 -10.02 -56.60 -13.26
C SER A 359 -8.95 -55.53 -13.07
N SER A 360 -7.73 -55.73 -13.51
CA SER A 360 -6.63 -54.76 -13.33
C SER A 360 -6.81 -53.56 -14.23
N THR A 361 -6.51 -52.41 -13.65
CA THR A 361 -6.38 -51.10 -14.32
C THR A 361 -4.96 -50.55 -14.24
N ASP A 362 -3.98 -51.38 -13.81
CA ASP A 362 -2.57 -50.96 -13.75
C ASP A 362 -1.98 -50.87 -15.15
N ALA A 363 -1.04 -49.96 -15.36
CA ALA A 363 -0.21 -49.93 -16.55
C ALA A 363 0.73 -51.16 -16.56
N ILE A 364 0.98 -51.74 -17.73
CA ILE A 364 1.97 -52.81 -17.94
C ILE A 364 3.22 -52.22 -18.61
N ASN A 365 4.40 -52.78 -18.32
CA ASN A 365 5.65 -52.41 -18.97
C ASN A 365 6.05 -53.36 -20.10
N GLY A 366 7.04 -52.99 -20.89
CA GLY A 366 7.47 -53.76 -22.05
C GLY A 366 7.98 -55.19 -21.73
N SER A 367 8.54 -55.40 -20.53
CA SER A 367 9.02 -56.76 -20.14
C SER A 367 7.88 -57.74 -19.92
N GLN A 368 6.72 -57.29 -19.46
CA GLN A 368 5.53 -58.14 -19.30
C GLN A 368 4.96 -58.57 -20.69
N LEU A 369 4.91 -57.65 -21.64
CA LEU A 369 4.50 -57.96 -23.00
C LEU A 369 5.52 -58.86 -23.71
N PHE A 370 6.83 -58.67 -23.48
CA PHE A 370 7.89 -59.53 -24.03
C PHE A 370 7.71 -60.99 -23.62
N GLN A 371 7.47 -61.28 -22.34
CA GLN A 371 7.22 -62.64 -21.83
C GLN A 371 5.99 -63.27 -22.51
N THR A 372 4.92 -62.51 -22.68
CA THR A 372 3.72 -63.00 -23.40
C THR A 372 4.01 -63.34 -24.84
N ASN A 373 4.81 -62.52 -25.54
CA ASN A 373 5.18 -62.74 -26.96
C ASN A 373 6.13 -63.97 -27.09
N GLU A 374 7.04 -64.21 -26.14
CA GLU A 374 7.89 -65.39 -26.14
C GLU A 374 7.07 -66.70 -26.02
N GLU A 375 6.12 -66.75 -25.07
CA GLU A 375 5.23 -67.90 -24.92
C GLU A 375 4.33 -68.12 -26.17
N LEU A 376 3.86 -67.02 -26.78
CA LEU A 376 3.06 -67.11 -28.01
C LEU A 376 3.86 -67.67 -29.18
N ALA A 377 5.13 -67.30 -29.34
CA ALA A 377 6.06 -67.85 -30.35
C ALA A 377 6.36 -69.35 -30.09
N ASN A 378 6.53 -69.75 -28.82
CA ASN A 378 6.73 -71.17 -28.46
C ASN A 378 5.50 -72.04 -28.78
N LEU A 379 4.28 -71.53 -28.69
CA LEU A 379 3.04 -72.23 -29.03
C LEU A 379 2.79 -72.36 -30.58
N ALA A 380 3.47 -71.54 -31.37
CA ALA A 380 3.35 -71.51 -32.82
C ALA A 380 4.35 -72.46 -33.53
N ASN A 381 5.34 -73.01 -32.84
CA ASN A 381 6.32 -73.98 -33.31
C ASN A 381 5.97 -75.39 -32.83
#